data_a42bf1a2bf9d4adb0cb8ec1e94505e1a
#
_entry.id   a42bf1a2bf9d4adb0cb8ec1e94505e1a
#
_cell.length_a   1.000
_cell.length_b   1.000
_cell.length_c   1.000
_cell.angle_alpha   90.00
_cell.angle_beta   90.00
_cell.angle_gamma   90.00
#
_symmetry.space_group_name_H-M   'P 1'
#
loop_
_entity.id
_entity.type
_entity.pdbx_description
1 polymer ?
#
loop_
_entity_poly.entity_id
_entity_poly.type
_entity_poly.pdbx_seq_one_letter_code
_entity_poly.pdbx_strand_id
1 'polypeptide(L)'
;MKVLRVLANPKTVENSASLKIEQAFMAALKAKHPEAQILTIDVYQDEVPLLDAKLLPAFFGAPPADAETERKRARQKAILDQFLAADLVVIATPMWNFNA
;
A
#
# COMPACT_ATOMS: atom_id res chain seq x y z
N MET A 1 14.40 -11.53 1.82
CA MET A 1 13.96 -10.32 1.09
C MET A 1 12.56 -9.95 1.51
N LYS A 2 12.34 -8.69 1.82
CA LYS A 2 11.02 -8.17 2.17
C LYS A 2 10.43 -7.42 0.99
N VAL A 3 9.24 -7.81 0.58
CA VAL A 3 8.54 -7.23 -0.57
C VAL A 3 7.25 -6.58 -0.09
N LEU A 4 7.04 -5.32 -0.41
CA LEU A 4 5.76 -4.65 -0.21
C LEU A 4 5.04 -4.56 -1.54
N ARG A 5 3.84 -5.13 -1.58
CA ARG A 5 2.99 -5.18 -2.75
C ARG A 5 1.81 -4.24 -2.52
N VAL A 6 1.66 -3.25 -3.39
CA VAL A 6 0.59 -2.24 -3.28
C VAL A 6 -0.36 -2.40 -4.46
N LEU A 7 -1.60 -2.74 -4.17
CA LEU A 7 -2.64 -2.89 -5.17
C LEU A 7 -3.54 -1.65 -5.15
N ALA A 8 -3.48 -0.86 -6.21
CA ALA A 8 -4.25 0.37 -6.35
C ALA A 8 -5.25 0.26 -7.51
N ASN A 9 -6.07 -0.78 -7.48
CA ASN A 9 -7.05 -1.06 -8.53
C ASN A 9 -8.30 -1.70 -7.90
N PRO A 10 -9.50 -1.10 -8.08
CA PRO A 10 -10.73 -1.66 -7.53
C PRO A 10 -11.26 -2.89 -8.27
N LYS A 11 -10.70 -3.22 -9.43
CA LYS A 11 -11.16 -4.34 -10.23
C LYS A 11 -10.64 -5.67 -9.70
N THR A 12 -11.25 -6.76 -10.16
CA THR A 12 -10.74 -8.10 -9.92
C THR A 12 -9.62 -8.42 -10.92
N VAL A 13 -8.83 -9.44 -10.61
CA VAL A 13 -7.73 -9.87 -11.49
C VAL A 13 -8.24 -10.20 -12.89
N GLU A 14 -9.40 -10.86 -12.98
CA GLU A 14 -9.98 -11.26 -14.26
C GLU A 14 -10.32 -10.07 -15.16
N ASN A 15 -10.58 -8.92 -14.58
CA ASN A 15 -11.04 -7.73 -15.28
C ASN A 15 -9.97 -6.63 -15.37
N SER A 16 -8.73 -6.93 -15.03
CA SER A 16 -7.67 -5.92 -15.00
C SER A 16 -6.38 -6.44 -15.60
N ALA A 17 -5.90 -5.75 -16.64
CA ALA A 17 -4.61 -6.06 -17.25
C ALA A 17 -3.46 -5.81 -16.27
N SER A 18 -3.50 -4.72 -15.51
CA SER A 18 -2.43 -4.38 -14.56
C SER A 18 -2.33 -5.39 -13.43
N LEU A 19 -3.47 -5.89 -12.93
CA LEU A 19 -3.47 -6.91 -11.89
C LEU A 19 -2.98 -8.27 -12.42
N LYS A 20 -3.30 -8.61 -13.67
CA LYS A 20 -2.81 -9.84 -14.29
C LYS A 20 -1.29 -9.80 -14.47
N ILE A 21 -0.76 -8.68 -14.92
CA ILE A 21 0.69 -8.49 -15.07
C ILE A 21 1.38 -8.56 -13.71
N GLU A 22 0.81 -7.90 -12.70
CA GLU A 22 1.35 -7.92 -11.34
C GLU A 22 1.36 -9.34 -10.78
N GLN A 23 0.28 -10.09 -10.96
CA GLN A 23 0.18 -11.46 -10.49
C GLN A 23 1.24 -12.35 -11.15
N ALA A 24 1.48 -12.20 -12.45
CA ALA A 24 2.52 -12.93 -13.16
C ALA A 24 3.90 -12.56 -12.63
N PHE A 25 4.15 -11.29 -12.38
CA PHE A 25 5.41 -10.82 -11.80
C PHE A 25 5.63 -11.42 -10.41
N MET A 26 4.62 -11.42 -9.56
CA MET A 26 4.72 -11.97 -8.21
C MET A 26 4.96 -13.48 -8.23
N ALA A 27 4.34 -14.20 -9.17
CA ALA A 27 4.58 -15.63 -9.31
C ALA A 27 6.03 -15.91 -9.70
N ALA A 28 6.58 -15.14 -10.63
CA ALA A 28 7.98 -15.27 -11.04
C ALA A 28 8.93 -14.91 -9.89
N LEU A 29 8.61 -13.86 -9.13
CA LEU A 29 9.39 -13.44 -7.97
C LEU A 29 9.44 -14.53 -6.90
N LYS A 30 8.30 -15.14 -6.57
CA LYS A 30 8.23 -16.23 -5.59
C LYS A 30 9.00 -17.46 -6.03
N ALA A 31 8.96 -17.78 -7.33
CA ALA A 31 9.70 -18.91 -7.88
C ALA A 31 11.20 -18.68 -7.75
N LYS A 32 11.66 -17.44 -7.95
CA LYS A 32 13.07 -17.09 -7.87
C LYS A 32 13.54 -16.85 -6.44
N HIS A 33 12.67 -16.35 -5.58
CA HIS A 33 12.95 -16.02 -4.18
C HIS A 33 11.91 -16.64 -3.27
N PRO A 34 11.92 -17.96 -3.08
CA PRO A 34 10.89 -18.62 -2.26
C PRO A 34 10.92 -18.20 -0.79
N GLU A 35 12.03 -17.63 -0.31
CA GLU A 35 12.18 -17.13 1.06
C GLU A 35 11.62 -15.72 1.25
N ALA A 36 11.16 -15.07 0.17
CA ALA A 36 10.67 -13.68 0.25
C ALA A 36 9.45 -13.54 1.16
N GLN A 37 9.48 -12.55 2.03
CA GLN A 37 8.34 -12.17 2.86
C GLN A 37 7.53 -11.11 2.10
N ILE A 38 6.28 -11.40 1.81
CA ILE A 38 5.43 -10.54 0.99
C ILE A 38 4.31 -9.98 1.85
N LEU A 39 4.26 -8.65 1.97
CA LEU A 39 3.16 -7.93 2.59
C LEU A 39 2.37 -7.23 1.50
N THR A 40 1.05 -7.24 1.61
CA THR A 40 0.17 -6.63 0.63
C THR A 40 -0.66 -5.52 1.24
N ILE A 41 -0.70 -4.36 0.58
CA ILE A 41 -1.62 -3.28 0.89
C ILE A 41 -2.54 -3.13 -0.33
N ASP A 42 -3.85 -3.29 -0.12
CA ASP A 42 -4.86 -3.03 -1.13
C ASP A 42 -5.54 -1.71 -0.76
N VAL A 43 -5.30 -0.65 -1.52
CA VAL A 43 -5.78 0.68 -1.15
C VAL A 43 -7.29 0.83 -1.19
N TYR A 44 -8.01 -0.13 -1.80
CA TYR A 44 -9.47 -0.14 -1.84
C TYR A 44 -10.10 -1.04 -0.78
N GLN A 45 -9.33 -1.97 -0.21
CA GLN A 45 -9.80 -2.91 0.82
C GLN A 45 -9.27 -2.56 2.19
N ASP A 46 -8.03 -2.08 2.27
CA ASP A 46 -7.36 -1.76 3.51
C ASP A 46 -7.56 -0.29 3.84
N GLU A 47 -7.45 0.04 5.13
CA GLU A 47 -7.48 1.44 5.54
C GLU A 47 -6.16 2.12 5.19
N VAL A 48 -6.24 3.13 4.32
CA VAL A 48 -5.13 4.03 4.01
C VAL A 48 -5.61 5.45 4.30
N PRO A 49 -5.25 6.02 5.46
CA PRO A 49 -5.81 7.32 5.87
C PRO A 49 -5.42 8.45 4.92
N LEU A 50 -6.38 9.30 4.62
CA LEU A 50 -6.12 10.54 3.90
C LEU A 50 -5.49 11.58 4.83
N LEU A 51 -4.58 12.36 4.29
CA LEU A 51 -3.94 13.44 5.04
C LEU A 51 -4.87 14.66 5.02
N ASP A 52 -5.80 14.71 5.98
CA ASP A 52 -6.79 15.79 6.10
C ASP A 52 -6.35 16.85 7.10
N ALA A 53 -7.23 17.83 7.35
CA ALA A 53 -6.93 18.96 8.24
C ALA A 53 -6.66 18.52 9.68
N LYS A 54 -7.24 17.42 10.14
CA LYS A 54 -7.01 16.90 11.51
C LYS A 54 -5.74 16.07 11.58
N LEU A 55 -5.47 15.28 10.55
CA LEU A 55 -4.33 14.37 10.55
C LEU A 55 -3.01 15.10 10.23
N LEU A 56 -3.06 16.16 9.44
CA LEU A 56 -1.87 16.88 9.01
C LEU A 56 -1.00 17.38 10.17
N PRO A 57 -1.55 18.06 11.20
CA PRO A 57 -0.72 18.46 12.34
C PRO A 57 -0.12 17.29 13.08
N ALA A 58 -0.88 16.20 13.27
CA ALA A 58 -0.38 15.00 13.94
C ALA A 58 0.74 14.32 13.16
N PHE A 59 0.68 14.36 11.83
CA PHE A 59 1.74 13.85 10.97
C PHE A 59 3.06 14.58 11.22
N PHE A 60 3.00 15.88 11.49
CA PHE A 60 4.19 16.71 11.79
C PHE A 60 4.53 16.79 13.28
N GLY A 61 3.99 15.89 14.10
CA GLY A 61 4.38 15.75 15.50
C GLY A 61 3.50 16.43 16.54
N ALA A 62 2.42 17.11 16.11
CA ALA A 62 1.46 17.67 17.06
C ALA A 62 0.66 16.57 17.74
N PRO A 63 0.19 16.78 18.99
CA PRO A 63 -0.68 15.80 19.63
C PRO A 63 -1.98 15.62 18.83
N PRO A 64 -2.46 14.37 18.65
CA PRO A 64 -3.72 14.11 17.95
C PRO A 64 -4.90 14.76 18.68
N ALA A 65 -5.84 15.32 17.90
CA ALA A 65 -7.00 16.02 18.45
C ALA A 65 -8.02 15.08 19.11
N ASP A 66 -8.11 13.82 18.63
CA ASP A 66 -9.07 12.84 19.13
C ASP A 66 -8.55 11.41 18.90
N ALA A 67 -9.30 10.42 19.41
CA ALA A 67 -8.91 9.02 19.31
C ALA A 67 -8.89 8.51 17.87
N GLU A 68 -9.79 9.01 17.02
CA GLU A 68 -9.83 8.62 15.61
C GLU A 68 -8.58 9.13 14.87
N THR A 69 -8.15 10.36 15.13
CA THR A 69 -6.93 10.91 14.56
C THR A 69 -5.71 10.13 15.00
N GLU A 70 -5.65 9.73 16.29
CA GLU A 70 -4.57 8.89 16.80
C GLU A 70 -4.52 7.55 16.08
N ARG A 71 -5.67 6.91 15.89
CA ARG A 71 -5.76 5.63 15.16
C ARG A 71 -5.27 5.77 13.73
N LYS A 72 -5.67 6.83 13.03
CA LYS A 72 -5.23 7.09 11.66
C LYS A 72 -3.72 7.36 11.59
N ARG A 73 -3.19 8.11 12.55
CA ARG A 73 -1.76 8.37 12.62
C ARG A 73 -0.97 7.09 12.84
N ALA A 74 -1.44 6.22 13.73
CA ALA A 74 -0.80 4.94 13.99
C ALA A 74 -0.81 4.05 12.74
N ARG A 75 -1.93 4.01 12.01
CA ARG A 75 -2.04 3.25 10.76
C ARG A 75 -1.10 3.80 9.69
N GLN A 76 -1.04 5.13 9.56
CA GLN A 76 -0.14 5.79 8.62
C GLN A 76 1.31 5.47 8.92
N LYS A 77 1.69 5.48 10.20
CA LYS A 77 3.05 5.11 10.62
C LYS A 77 3.35 3.65 10.29
N ALA A 78 2.39 2.75 10.49
CA ALA A 78 2.58 1.33 10.18
C ALA A 78 2.82 1.14 8.68
N ILE A 79 2.09 1.84 7.81
CA ILE A 79 2.30 1.79 6.37
C ILE A 79 3.68 2.33 6.00
N LEU A 80 4.08 3.46 6.58
CA LEU A 80 5.40 4.03 6.33
C LEU A 80 6.50 3.06 6.76
N ASP A 81 6.37 2.42 7.91
CA ASP A 81 7.35 1.46 8.40
C ASP A 81 7.48 0.27 7.44
N GLN A 82 6.38 -0.18 6.84
CA GLN A 82 6.41 -1.24 5.83
C GLN A 82 7.19 -0.82 4.58
N PHE A 83 6.99 0.43 4.12
CA PHE A 83 7.77 0.97 3.01
C PHE A 83 9.25 1.02 3.32
N LEU A 84 9.61 1.53 4.49
CA LEU A 84 11.01 1.68 4.88
C LEU A 84 11.71 0.33 5.08
N ALA A 85 10.97 -0.69 5.50
CA ALA A 85 11.52 -2.02 5.71
C ALA A 85 11.60 -2.87 4.43
N ALA A 86 10.93 -2.46 3.35
CA ALA A 86 10.87 -3.24 2.12
C ALA A 86 12.17 -3.13 1.33
N ASP A 87 12.64 -4.27 0.82
CA ASP A 87 13.74 -4.31 -0.14
C ASP A 87 13.25 -4.02 -1.55
N LEU A 88 11.97 -4.34 -1.83
CA LEU A 88 11.33 -4.14 -3.12
C LEU A 88 9.88 -3.71 -2.89
N VAL A 89 9.45 -2.68 -3.60
CA VAL A 89 8.06 -2.23 -3.61
C VAL A 89 7.48 -2.45 -5.00
N VAL A 90 6.36 -3.17 -5.07
CA VAL A 90 5.64 -3.45 -6.31
C VAL A 90 4.30 -2.75 -6.25
N ILE A 91 4.03 -1.86 -7.21
CA ILE A 91 2.78 -1.09 -7.25
C ILE A 91 2.04 -1.42 -8.53
N ALA A 92 0.79 -1.92 -8.39
CA ALA A 92 -0.10 -2.17 -9.51
C ALA A 92 -1.20 -1.11 -9.50
N THR A 93 -1.21 -0.26 -10.52
CA THR A 93 -2.20 0.81 -10.66
C THR A 93 -2.63 0.94 -12.11
N PRO A 94 -3.93 1.21 -12.37
CA PRO A 94 -4.38 1.44 -13.74
C PRO A 94 -4.01 2.83 -14.22
N MET A 95 -3.89 3.00 -15.54
CA MET A 95 -3.70 4.30 -16.16
C MET A 95 -5.05 4.81 -16.70
N TRP A 96 -5.82 5.47 -15.84
CA TRP A 96 -7.12 6.04 -16.23
C TRP A 96 -6.93 7.49 -16.63
N ASN A 97 -6.92 7.76 -17.94
CA ASN A 97 -6.85 9.14 -18.46
C ASN A 97 -5.69 9.94 -17.85
N PHE A 98 -4.62 9.25 -17.43
CA PHE A 98 -3.47 9.86 -16.78
C PHE A 98 -3.81 10.55 -15.45
N ASN A 99 -4.94 10.21 -14.82
CA ASN A 99 -5.41 10.73 -13.54
C ASN A 99 -5.60 9.58 -12.55
N ALA A 100 -4.64 8.74 -12.44
CA ALA A 100 -4.68 7.56 -11.59
C ALA A 100 -4.96 7.89 -10.12
#